data_61c2ad7af542df486328b1ee63d38ca6
#
_entry.id   61c2ad7af542df486328b1ee63d38ca6
#
_cell.length_a   1.000
_cell.length_b   1.000
_cell.length_c   1.000
_cell.angle_alpha   90.00
_cell.angle_beta   90.00
_cell.angle_gamma   90.00
#
_symmetry.space_group_name_H-M   'P 1'
#
loop_
_entity.id
_entity.type
_entity.pdbx_description
1 polymer ?
#
loop_
_entity_poly.entity_id
_entity_poly.type
_entity_poly.pdbx_seq_one_letter_code
_entity_poly.pdbx_strand_id
1 'polypeptide(L)'
;MALQNPNGFLLTTIENKIATLEFGHPASNSFPSVLLERLTNELNNLSNNSAVLVIILKSSGSGAFCAGASFDELLAVSNQEEATQFFSGFANVLNAMRNCSKIIMGRIHGKAVGGGVGIIAACDYALATTESTIKLSELAIGIGPFVIEPAVSRKIGKSAMTEMTLDTEWKSAIWANQKGLYAKVFATTAELDAEIM
;
A
#
# COMPACT_ATOMS: atom_id res chain seq x y z
N MET A 1 -15.20 -6.23 16.11
CA MET A 1 -15.42 -7.50 15.35
C MET A 1 -14.62 -7.61 14.04
N ALA A 2 -14.46 -6.55 13.23
CA ALA A 2 -13.72 -6.64 11.95
C ALA A 2 -12.23 -6.96 12.09
N LEU A 3 -11.55 -6.46 13.13
CA LEU A 3 -10.12 -6.70 13.38
C LEU A 3 -9.76 -8.10 13.94
N GLN A 4 -10.76 -8.95 14.17
CA GLN A 4 -10.53 -10.33 14.66
C GLN A 4 -10.57 -11.37 13.52
N ASN A 5 -10.83 -10.95 12.29
CA ASN A 5 -10.80 -11.86 11.14
C ASN A 5 -9.33 -12.15 10.78
N PRO A 6 -8.86 -13.40 10.87
CA PRO A 6 -7.47 -13.79 10.54
C PRO A 6 -7.12 -13.52 9.06
N ASN A 7 -8.11 -13.40 8.19
CA ASN A 7 -7.95 -13.06 6.77
C ASN A 7 -8.03 -11.55 6.49
N GLY A 8 -8.13 -10.72 7.55
CA GLY A 8 -8.36 -9.31 7.40
C GLY A 8 -9.74 -8.97 6.82
N PHE A 9 -9.95 -7.70 6.51
CA PHE A 9 -11.17 -7.22 5.86
C PHE A 9 -10.86 -6.18 4.77
N LEU A 10 -11.79 -6.05 3.86
CA LEU A 10 -11.85 -5.02 2.86
C LEU A 10 -13.29 -4.48 2.84
N LEU A 11 -13.44 -3.18 2.99
CA LEU A 11 -14.73 -2.49 3.01
C LEU A 11 -14.72 -1.35 1.98
N THR A 12 -15.75 -1.31 1.14
CA THR A 12 -15.96 -0.24 0.17
C THR A 12 -17.23 0.52 0.54
N THR A 13 -17.14 1.84 0.61
CA THR A 13 -18.29 2.74 0.67
C THR A 13 -18.21 3.72 -0.50
N ILE A 14 -19.34 4.07 -1.09
CA ILE A 14 -19.39 5.00 -2.22
C ILE A 14 -20.33 6.14 -1.86
N GLU A 15 -19.80 7.35 -1.80
CA GLU A 15 -20.54 8.57 -1.53
C GLU A 15 -20.05 9.70 -2.46
N ASN A 16 -20.94 10.47 -3.03
CA ASN A 16 -20.60 11.63 -3.88
C ASN A 16 -19.59 11.32 -5.00
N LYS A 17 -19.68 10.14 -5.62
CA LYS A 17 -18.78 9.62 -6.64
C LYS A 17 -17.34 9.30 -6.14
N ILE A 18 -17.13 9.28 -4.85
CA ILE A 18 -15.88 8.87 -4.21
C ILE A 18 -16.09 7.50 -3.60
N ALA A 19 -15.25 6.53 -3.97
CA ALA A 19 -15.18 5.23 -3.32
C ALA A 19 -14.10 5.28 -2.24
N THR A 20 -14.47 5.06 -0.98
CA THR A 20 -13.51 4.82 0.10
C THR A 20 -13.29 3.34 0.23
N LEU A 21 -12.08 2.89 -0.03
CA LEU A 21 -11.64 1.51 0.05
C LEU A 21 -10.76 1.34 1.28
N GLU A 22 -11.32 0.78 2.35
CA GLU A 22 -10.65 0.56 3.62
C GLU A 22 -10.27 -0.90 3.78
N PHE A 23 -8.99 -1.15 4.06
CA PHE A 23 -8.49 -2.48 4.40
C PHE A 23 -7.99 -2.53 5.85
N GLY A 24 -8.02 -3.72 6.42
CA GLY A 24 -7.47 -3.95 7.75
C GLY A 24 -7.11 -5.41 7.98
N HIS A 25 -6.05 -5.62 8.77
CA HIS A 25 -5.59 -6.94 9.19
C HIS A 25 -5.01 -6.86 10.60
N PRO A 26 -5.25 -7.86 11.49
CA PRO A 26 -4.75 -7.84 12.87
C PRO A 26 -3.22 -7.77 12.96
N ALA A 27 -2.47 -8.35 12.02
CA ALA A 27 -1.02 -8.24 11.94
C ALA A 27 -0.58 -6.93 11.26
N SER A 28 -0.84 -5.79 11.90
CA SER A 28 -0.40 -4.46 11.46
C SER A 28 -0.77 -4.13 10.01
N ASN A 29 -1.99 -4.49 9.60
CA ASN A 29 -2.49 -4.29 8.24
C ASN A 29 -1.59 -4.93 7.15
N SER A 30 -0.97 -6.08 7.46
CA SER A 30 -0.30 -6.90 6.46
C SER A 30 -1.31 -7.53 5.50
N PHE A 31 -0.84 -7.93 4.35
CA PHE A 31 -1.66 -8.54 3.31
C PHE A 31 -1.38 -10.03 3.16
N PRO A 32 -2.23 -10.91 3.69
CA PRO A 32 -2.27 -12.30 3.23
C PRO A 32 -2.79 -12.37 1.80
N SER A 33 -2.47 -13.47 1.09
CA SER A 33 -2.79 -13.66 -0.33
C SER A 33 -4.28 -13.48 -0.63
N VAL A 34 -5.16 -13.94 0.26
CA VAL A 34 -6.62 -13.79 0.12
C VAL A 34 -7.06 -12.31 0.17
N LEU A 35 -6.38 -11.47 0.96
CA LEU A 35 -6.71 -10.04 1.03
C LEU A 35 -6.18 -9.29 -0.19
N LEU A 36 -5.01 -9.68 -0.73
CA LEU A 36 -4.47 -9.15 -1.99
C LEU A 36 -5.40 -9.47 -3.17
N GLU A 37 -5.90 -10.69 -3.25
CA GLU A 37 -6.88 -11.09 -4.27
C GLU A 37 -8.16 -10.25 -4.19
N ARG A 38 -8.72 -10.10 -2.98
CA ARG A 38 -9.91 -9.27 -2.76
C ARG A 38 -9.66 -7.81 -3.16
N LEU A 39 -8.51 -7.24 -2.80
CA LEU A 39 -8.14 -5.87 -3.17
C LEU A 39 -8.02 -5.72 -4.69
N THR A 40 -7.38 -6.68 -5.37
CA THR A 40 -7.26 -6.71 -6.83
C THR A 40 -8.63 -6.70 -7.50
N ASN A 41 -9.52 -7.60 -7.06
CA ASN A 41 -10.87 -7.72 -7.62
C ASN A 41 -11.69 -6.45 -7.39
N GLU A 42 -11.60 -5.86 -6.20
CA GLU A 42 -12.35 -4.63 -5.89
C GLU A 42 -11.85 -3.42 -6.69
N LEU A 43 -10.54 -3.27 -6.87
CA LEU A 43 -9.97 -2.23 -7.72
C LEU A 43 -10.46 -2.36 -9.18
N ASN A 44 -10.51 -3.58 -9.71
CA ASN A 44 -11.06 -3.85 -11.05
C ASN A 44 -12.56 -3.53 -11.14
N ASN A 45 -13.34 -3.87 -10.11
CA ASN A 45 -14.76 -3.53 -10.02
C ASN A 45 -14.98 -2.01 -10.00
N LEU A 46 -14.24 -1.29 -9.14
CA LEU A 46 -14.32 0.16 -9.04
C LEU A 46 -13.85 0.86 -10.32
N SER A 47 -12.82 0.33 -10.99
CA SER A 47 -12.36 0.84 -12.29
C SER A 47 -13.47 0.86 -13.33
N ASN A 48 -14.34 -0.16 -13.34
CA ASN A 48 -15.46 -0.29 -14.28
C ASN A 48 -16.76 0.37 -13.78
N ASN A 49 -16.80 0.89 -12.55
CA ASN A 49 -18.00 1.49 -11.99
C ASN A 49 -18.16 2.95 -12.44
N SER A 50 -19.16 3.23 -13.25
CA SER A 50 -19.46 4.60 -13.76
C SER A 50 -19.90 5.58 -12.66
N ALA A 51 -20.37 5.10 -11.52
CA ALA A 51 -20.76 5.95 -10.39
C ALA A 51 -19.54 6.44 -9.58
N VAL A 52 -18.32 5.96 -9.87
CA VAL A 52 -17.08 6.30 -9.16
C VAL A 52 -16.17 7.13 -10.06
N LEU A 53 -15.61 8.20 -9.52
CA LEU A 53 -14.59 9.03 -10.18
C LEU A 53 -13.24 8.94 -9.47
N VAL A 54 -13.23 8.83 -8.13
CA VAL A 54 -12.05 8.81 -7.28
C VAL A 54 -12.14 7.65 -6.31
N ILE A 55 -11.02 7.01 -6.03
CA ILE A 55 -10.86 5.99 -5.00
C ILE A 55 -9.94 6.55 -3.91
N ILE A 56 -10.40 6.59 -2.67
CA ILE A 56 -9.55 6.85 -1.51
C ILE A 56 -9.17 5.50 -0.91
N LEU A 57 -7.89 5.14 -0.99
CA LEU A 57 -7.34 3.93 -0.37
C LEU A 57 -6.79 4.28 1.02
N LYS A 58 -7.31 3.61 2.05
CA LYS A 58 -6.90 3.80 3.44
C LYS A 58 -6.81 2.46 4.17
N SER A 59 -6.05 2.42 5.25
CA SER A 59 -6.08 1.30 6.17
C SER A 59 -6.78 1.66 7.48
N SER A 60 -7.22 0.65 8.21
CA SER A 60 -7.94 0.79 9.46
C SER A 60 -7.03 1.00 10.66
N GLY A 61 -7.63 1.51 11.75
CA GLY A 61 -6.95 1.71 13.02
C GLY A 61 -6.04 2.95 13.03
N SER A 62 -5.21 3.06 14.07
CA SER A 62 -4.27 4.17 14.28
C SER A 62 -2.79 3.73 14.28
N GLY A 63 -2.53 2.46 13.94
CA GLY A 63 -1.19 1.88 13.91
C GLY A 63 -0.50 2.03 12.56
N ALA A 64 0.10 0.93 12.08
CA ALA A 64 0.72 0.91 10.76
C ALA A 64 -0.32 1.10 9.65
N PHE A 65 0.08 1.80 8.58
CA PHE A 65 -0.68 1.80 7.34
C PHE A 65 -0.65 0.40 6.72
N CYS A 66 0.55 -0.17 6.53
CA CYS A 66 0.69 -1.51 5.97
C CYS A 66 2.06 -2.11 6.29
N ALA A 67 2.08 -3.28 6.91
CA ALA A 67 3.30 -4.02 7.22
C ALA A 67 3.85 -4.87 6.06
N GLY A 68 3.27 -4.76 4.87
CA GLY A 68 3.68 -5.53 3.68
C GLY A 68 2.94 -6.85 3.53
N ALA A 69 3.58 -7.85 2.94
CA ALA A 69 3.03 -9.20 2.78
C ALA A 69 2.91 -9.95 4.10
N SER A 70 2.08 -10.99 4.13
CA SER A 70 2.04 -11.91 5.26
C SER A 70 3.38 -12.61 5.41
N PHE A 71 4.02 -12.41 6.57
CA PHE A 71 5.31 -13.04 6.86
C PHE A 71 5.15 -14.56 7.08
N ASP A 72 4.03 -14.98 7.65
CA ASP A 72 3.72 -16.40 7.85
C ASP A 72 3.58 -17.13 6.50
N GLU A 73 2.90 -16.51 5.52
CA GLU A 73 2.81 -17.08 4.18
C GLU A 73 4.18 -17.11 3.47
N LEU A 74 5.01 -16.09 3.65
CA LEU A 74 6.36 -16.07 3.09
C LEU A 74 7.22 -17.23 3.64
N LEU A 75 7.15 -17.48 4.94
CA LEU A 75 7.88 -18.58 5.57
C LEU A 75 7.39 -19.97 5.15
N ALA A 76 6.13 -20.07 4.72
CA ALA A 76 5.53 -21.32 4.25
C ALA A 76 5.91 -21.66 2.79
N VAL A 77 6.46 -20.70 2.03
CA VAL A 77 6.91 -20.93 0.64
C VAL A 77 8.03 -21.95 0.61
N SER A 78 7.82 -23.06 -0.08
CA SER A 78 8.74 -24.19 -0.12
C SER A 78 9.25 -24.54 -1.52
N ASN A 79 8.63 -23.99 -2.57
CA ASN A 79 8.97 -24.28 -3.95
C ASN A 79 8.71 -23.07 -4.87
N GLN A 80 9.14 -23.19 -6.13
CA GLN A 80 9.05 -22.10 -7.10
C GLN A 80 7.61 -21.72 -7.47
N GLU A 81 6.69 -22.67 -7.50
CA GLU A 81 5.28 -22.41 -7.83
C GLU A 81 4.61 -21.57 -6.75
N GLU A 82 4.80 -21.98 -5.49
CA GLU A 82 4.31 -21.23 -4.32
C GLU A 82 4.96 -19.84 -4.23
N ALA A 83 6.26 -19.72 -4.50
CA ALA A 83 6.95 -18.43 -4.57
C ALA A 83 6.32 -17.53 -5.64
N THR A 84 6.08 -18.06 -6.84
CA THR A 84 5.45 -17.33 -7.93
C THR A 84 4.05 -16.85 -7.54
N GLN A 85 3.25 -17.71 -6.91
CA GLN A 85 1.91 -17.37 -6.43
C GLN A 85 1.96 -16.28 -5.38
N PHE A 86 2.83 -16.40 -4.37
CA PHE A 86 2.99 -15.43 -3.29
C PHE A 86 3.36 -14.03 -3.83
N PHE A 87 4.41 -13.95 -4.65
CA PHE A 87 4.87 -12.66 -5.19
C PHE A 87 3.90 -12.07 -6.22
N SER A 88 3.14 -12.90 -6.93
CA SER A 88 2.11 -12.43 -7.87
C SER A 88 0.97 -11.68 -7.17
N GLY A 89 0.70 -11.93 -5.91
CA GLY A 89 -0.34 -11.24 -5.15
C GLY A 89 -0.16 -9.72 -5.18
N PHE A 90 1.02 -9.22 -4.77
CA PHE A 90 1.32 -7.79 -4.86
C PHE A 90 1.44 -7.29 -6.30
N ALA A 91 2.04 -8.07 -7.21
CA ALA A 91 2.13 -7.69 -8.61
C ALA A 91 0.74 -7.43 -9.22
N ASN A 92 -0.23 -8.29 -8.91
CA ASN A 92 -1.62 -8.15 -9.40
C ASN A 92 -2.29 -6.87 -8.84
N VAL A 93 -2.13 -6.58 -7.54
CA VAL A 93 -2.64 -5.33 -6.96
C VAL A 93 -2.04 -4.11 -7.65
N LEU A 94 -0.69 -4.05 -7.80
CA LEU A 94 -0.01 -2.92 -8.43
C LEU A 94 -0.43 -2.74 -9.89
N ASN A 95 -0.62 -3.85 -10.62
CA ASN A 95 -1.14 -3.81 -11.99
C ASN A 95 -2.60 -3.34 -12.04
N ALA A 96 -3.47 -3.79 -11.12
CA ALA A 96 -4.85 -3.31 -11.03
C ALA A 96 -4.90 -1.80 -10.74
N MET A 97 -4.07 -1.30 -9.81
CA MET A 97 -3.96 0.13 -9.53
C MET A 97 -3.47 0.92 -10.75
N ARG A 98 -2.43 0.42 -11.44
CA ARG A 98 -1.86 1.07 -12.62
C ARG A 98 -2.85 1.16 -13.79
N ASN A 99 -3.67 0.14 -13.96
CA ASN A 99 -4.65 0.05 -15.05
C ASN A 99 -6.02 0.63 -14.68
N CYS A 100 -6.18 1.09 -13.43
CA CYS A 100 -7.42 1.67 -12.96
C CYS A 100 -7.77 2.95 -13.73
N SER A 101 -9.01 3.04 -14.21
CA SER A 101 -9.53 4.22 -14.92
C SER A 101 -9.89 5.39 -13.98
N LYS A 102 -9.76 5.21 -12.67
CA LYS A 102 -10.08 6.20 -11.65
C LYS A 102 -8.80 6.73 -11.00
N ILE A 103 -8.85 7.96 -10.50
CA ILE A 103 -7.76 8.50 -9.67
C ILE A 103 -7.77 7.77 -8.33
N ILE A 104 -6.61 7.24 -7.93
CA ILE A 104 -6.44 6.59 -6.64
C ILE A 104 -5.64 7.50 -5.72
N MET A 105 -6.30 7.97 -4.65
CA MET A 105 -5.68 8.77 -3.60
C MET A 105 -5.33 7.90 -2.40
N GLY A 106 -4.09 7.97 -1.92
CA GLY A 106 -3.64 7.28 -0.71
C GLY A 106 -3.80 8.17 0.52
N ARG A 107 -4.49 7.65 1.55
CA ARG A 107 -4.59 8.25 2.88
C ARG A 107 -3.68 7.50 3.85
N ILE A 108 -2.48 8.03 4.09
CA ILE A 108 -1.41 7.32 4.78
C ILE A 108 -1.23 7.91 6.19
N HIS A 109 -1.71 7.21 7.21
CA HIS A 109 -1.68 7.71 8.59
C HIS A 109 -0.58 7.11 9.46
N GLY A 110 0.17 6.15 8.95
CA GLY A 110 1.16 5.42 9.75
C GLY A 110 2.21 4.72 8.90
N LYS A 111 3.05 3.94 9.56
CA LYS A 111 4.21 3.26 8.97
C LYS A 111 3.84 2.33 7.83
N ALA A 112 4.70 2.27 6.79
CA ALA A 112 4.58 1.31 5.70
C ALA A 112 5.91 0.58 5.44
N VAL A 113 5.82 -0.73 5.17
CA VAL A 113 6.97 -1.60 4.92
C VAL A 113 6.75 -2.38 3.62
N GLY A 114 7.82 -2.55 2.85
CA GLY A 114 7.86 -3.45 1.70
C GLY A 114 6.72 -3.25 0.71
N GLY A 115 5.89 -4.26 0.52
CA GLY A 115 4.71 -4.19 -0.34
C GLY A 115 3.78 -3.01 -0.04
N GLY A 116 3.71 -2.56 1.23
CA GLY A 116 2.96 -1.36 1.63
C GLY A 116 3.50 -0.08 0.99
N VAL A 117 4.82 0.03 0.84
CA VAL A 117 5.46 1.15 0.10
C VAL A 117 5.11 1.06 -1.38
N GLY A 118 5.06 -0.16 -1.94
CA GLY A 118 4.62 -0.41 -3.31
C GLY A 118 3.19 0.09 -3.58
N ILE A 119 2.25 -0.21 -2.68
CA ILE A 119 0.86 0.28 -2.76
C ILE A 119 0.82 1.81 -2.71
N ILE A 120 1.56 2.45 -1.80
CA ILE A 120 1.64 3.91 -1.73
C ILE A 120 2.16 4.49 -3.05
N ALA A 121 3.23 3.91 -3.59
CA ALA A 121 3.82 4.35 -4.86
C ALA A 121 2.89 4.16 -6.07
N ALA A 122 1.99 3.19 -6.01
CA ALA A 122 0.99 2.95 -7.06
C ALA A 122 -0.22 3.88 -6.97
N CYS A 123 -0.43 4.61 -5.86
CA CYS A 123 -1.42 5.68 -5.80
C CYS A 123 -1.03 6.83 -6.73
N ASP A 124 -2.00 7.47 -7.37
CA ASP A 124 -1.74 8.68 -8.17
C ASP A 124 -1.31 9.84 -7.28
N TYR A 125 -1.94 9.98 -6.11
CA TYR A 125 -1.70 11.06 -5.17
C TYR A 125 -1.74 10.53 -3.73
N ALA A 126 -0.63 10.54 -3.01
CA ALA A 126 -0.55 10.05 -1.64
C ALA A 126 -0.38 11.22 -0.66
N LEU A 127 -1.28 11.31 0.31
CA LEU A 127 -1.25 12.24 1.43
C LEU A 127 -0.87 11.49 2.71
N ALA A 128 0.00 12.05 3.51
CA ALA A 128 0.57 11.35 4.67
C ALA A 128 0.59 12.20 5.94
N THR A 129 0.69 11.54 7.10
CA THR A 129 1.04 12.22 8.34
C THR A 129 2.56 12.16 8.59
N THR A 130 3.07 12.95 9.52
CA THR A 130 4.47 12.92 9.96
C THR A 130 4.91 11.54 10.49
N GLU A 131 3.96 10.75 11.00
CA GLU A 131 4.18 9.39 11.52
C GLU A 131 4.32 8.33 10.41
N SER A 132 4.06 8.70 9.16
CA SER A 132 4.04 7.79 8.01
C SER A 132 5.45 7.52 7.48
N THR A 133 6.29 6.94 8.34
CA THR A 133 7.64 6.50 7.96
C THR A 133 7.58 5.27 7.06
N ILE A 134 8.57 5.10 6.20
CA ILE A 134 8.62 4.01 5.23
C ILE A 134 9.93 3.23 5.31
N LYS A 135 9.88 1.95 4.93
CA LYS A 135 11.05 1.07 4.92
C LYS A 135 10.92 -0.01 3.85
N LEU A 136 12.01 -0.34 3.17
CA LEU A 136 12.14 -1.58 2.42
C LEU A 136 12.94 -2.57 3.28
N SER A 137 12.32 -3.68 3.65
CA SER A 137 12.93 -4.70 4.52
C SER A 137 13.37 -5.94 3.77
N GLU A 138 13.13 -6.01 2.48
CA GLU A 138 13.32 -7.20 1.64
C GLU A 138 14.77 -7.66 1.65
N LEU A 139 15.73 -6.76 1.50
CA LEU A 139 17.15 -7.13 1.48
C LEU A 139 17.65 -7.68 2.83
N ALA A 140 17.08 -7.21 3.95
CA ALA A 140 17.44 -7.70 5.28
C ALA A 140 17.05 -9.17 5.51
N ILE A 141 16.10 -9.68 4.73
CA ILE A 141 15.67 -11.09 4.77
C ILE A 141 16.13 -11.90 3.54
N GLY A 142 17.08 -11.36 2.77
CA GLY A 142 17.73 -12.06 1.67
C GLY A 142 16.93 -12.08 0.36
N ILE A 143 15.91 -11.24 0.20
CA ILE A 143 15.15 -11.08 -1.06
C ILE A 143 15.28 -9.64 -1.57
N GLY A 144 15.04 -9.43 -2.86
CA GLY A 144 14.99 -8.08 -3.44
C GLY A 144 13.57 -7.54 -3.53
N PRO A 145 13.36 -6.22 -3.50
CA PRO A 145 12.04 -5.59 -3.66
C PRO A 145 11.57 -5.56 -5.12
N PHE A 146 11.82 -6.62 -5.90
CA PHE A 146 11.64 -6.66 -7.35
C PHE A 146 10.19 -6.41 -7.79
N VAL A 147 9.21 -6.89 -7.02
CA VAL A 147 7.80 -6.73 -7.36
C VAL A 147 7.35 -5.28 -7.29
N ILE A 148 7.81 -4.55 -6.27
CA ILE A 148 7.41 -3.17 -6.02
C ILE A 148 8.31 -2.14 -6.70
N GLU A 149 9.53 -2.55 -7.07
CA GLU A 149 10.55 -1.66 -7.68
C GLU A 149 10.00 -0.80 -8.81
N PRO A 150 9.26 -1.34 -9.82
CA PRO A 150 8.79 -0.51 -10.93
C PRO A 150 7.84 0.61 -10.50
N ALA A 151 6.99 0.37 -9.50
CA ALA A 151 6.08 1.39 -8.98
C ALA A 151 6.84 2.44 -8.15
N VAL A 152 7.72 2.00 -7.26
CA VAL A 152 8.49 2.87 -6.37
C VAL A 152 9.47 3.72 -7.18
N SER A 153 10.27 3.11 -8.08
CA SER A 153 11.22 3.85 -8.93
C SER A 153 10.55 4.91 -9.80
N ARG A 154 9.33 4.65 -10.29
CA ARG A 154 8.57 5.64 -11.06
C ARG A 154 8.21 6.87 -10.23
N LYS A 155 7.95 6.70 -8.93
CA LYS A 155 7.57 7.79 -8.02
C LYS A 155 8.78 8.56 -7.50
N ILE A 156 9.80 7.88 -6.98
CA ILE A 156 10.91 8.51 -6.26
C ILE A 156 12.23 8.54 -7.04
N GLY A 157 12.24 7.97 -8.24
CA GLY A 157 13.44 7.85 -9.07
C GLY A 157 14.35 6.70 -8.62
N LYS A 158 15.19 6.23 -9.57
CA LYS A 158 16.07 5.08 -9.37
C LYS A 158 17.07 5.27 -8.22
N SER A 159 17.64 6.47 -8.07
CA SER A 159 18.62 6.74 -7.03
C SER A 159 18.04 6.58 -5.62
N ALA A 160 16.86 7.16 -5.36
CA ALA A 160 16.19 7.02 -4.08
C ALA A 160 15.69 5.58 -3.83
N MET A 161 15.25 4.88 -4.88
CA MET A 161 14.90 3.46 -4.79
C MET A 161 16.12 2.61 -4.42
N THR A 162 17.28 2.85 -5.05
CA THR A 162 18.53 2.16 -4.71
C THR A 162 18.96 2.44 -3.27
N GLU A 163 18.88 3.70 -2.83
CA GLU A 163 19.12 4.10 -1.44
C GLU A 163 18.26 3.30 -0.47
N MET A 164 16.93 3.26 -0.69
CA MET A 164 16.01 2.53 0.18
C MET A 164 16.23 1.00 0.15
N THR A 165 16.68 0.46 -0.97
CA THR A 165 16.95 -0.98 -1.10
C THR A 165 18.18 -1.40 -0.32
N LEU A 166 19.26 -0.62 -0.41
CA LEU A 166 20.55 -0.94 0.22
C LEU A 166 20.61 -0.50 1.68
N ASP A 167 20.01 0.65 2.00
CA ASP A 167 19.86 1.16 3.36
C ASP A 167 18.47 0.83 3.88
N THR A 168 18.38 -0.29 4.61
CA THR A 168 17.11 -0.81 5.16
C THR A 168 16.63 -0.07 6.41
N GLU A 169 17.15 1.12 6.68
CA GLU A 169 16.69 1.97 7.79
C GLU A 169 15.40 2.71 7.44
N TRP A 170 14.69 3.15 8.47
CA TRP A 170 13.45 3.91 8.30
C TRP A 170 13.72 5.26 7.66
N LYS A 171 12.97 5.57 6.61
CA LYS A 171 12.92 6.90 6.01
C LYS A 171 11.73 7.68 6.57
N SER A 172 11.94 8.95 6.90
CA SER A 172 10.89 9.81 7.44
C SER A 172 9.83 10.16 6.38
N ALA A 173 8.65 10.57 6.83
CA ALA A 173 7.61 11.11 5.94
C ALA A 173 8.09 12.35 5.16
N ILE A 174 8.94 13.17 5.77
CA ILE A 174 9.55 14.35 5.12
C ILE A 174 10.49 13.92 4.01
N TRP A 175 11.36 12.90 4.24
CA TRP A 175 12.21 12.35 3.19
C TRP A 175 11.35 11.80 2.03
N ALA A 176 10.30 11.05 2.33
CA ALA A 176 9.40 10.49 1.33
C ALA A 176 8.68 11.58 0.50
N ASN A 177 8.29 12.70 1.13
CA ASN A 177 7.74 13.88 0.46
C ASN A 177 8.78 14.54 -0.45
N GLN A 178 10.00 14.77 0.02
CA GLN A 178 11.08 15.34 -0.78
C GLN A 178 11.44 14.50 -2.01
N LYS A 179 11.27 13.18 -1.91
CA LYS A 179 11.49 12.25 -3.05
C LYS A 179 10.26 12.07 -3.95
N GLY A 180 9.11 12.67 -3.60
CA GLY A 180 7.88 12.64 -4.41
C GLY A 180 6.98 11.41 -4.18
N LEU A 181 7.25 10.59 -3.14
CA LEU A 181 6.34 9.50 -2.77
C LEU A 181 5.06 10.06 -2.16
N TYR A 182 5.18 11.00 -1.22
CA TYR A 182 4.06 11.76 -0.67
C TYR A 182 3.95 13.13 -1.33
N ALA A 183 2.74 13.51 -1.69
CA ALA A 183 2.46 14.84 -2.26
C ALA A 183 2.45 15.92 -1.17
N LYS A 184 1.87 15.59 0.01
CA LYS A 184 1.84 16.48 1.18
C LYS A 184 1.98 15.65 2.46
N VAL A 185 2.50 16.29 3.51
CA VAL A 185 2.62 15.71 4.86
C VAL A 185 1.98 16.65 5.87
N PHE A 186 1.14 16.09 6.74
CA PHE A 186 0.36 16.79 7.76
C PHE A 186 0.84 16.40 9.16
N ALA A 187 0.67 17.28 10.12
CA ALA A 187 1.04 17.01 11.50
C ALA A 187 0.10 15.99 12.16
N THR A 188 -1.17 16.03 11.78
CA THR A 188 -2.22 15.19 12.38
C THR A 188 -3.05 14.46 11.33
N THR A 189 -3.70 13.37 11.77
CA THR A 189 -4.67 12.65 10.96
C THR A 189 -5.90 13.51 10.63
N ALA A 190 -6.30 14.40 11.55
CA ALA A 190 -7.44 15.29 11.33
C ALA A 190 -7.18 16.29 10.19
N GLU A 191 -5.96 16.85 10.12
CA GLU A 191 -5.55 17.72 9.01
C GLU A 191 -5.49 16.95 7.69
N LEU A 192 -4.96 15.72 7.71
CA LEU A 192 -4.94 14.84 6.55
C LEU A 192 -6.37 14.54 6.04
N ASP A 193 -7.30 14.24 6.96
CA ASP A 193 -8.69 13.94 6.62
C ASP A 193 -9.43 15.15 6.06
N ALA A 194 -9.15 16.35 6.57
CA ALA A 194 -9.72 17.58 6.06
C ALA A 194 -9.23 17.93 4.63
N GLU A 195 -8.02 17.55 4.27
CA GLU A 195 -7.46 17.81 2.94
C GLU A 195 -7.94 16.81 1.89
N ILE A 196 -8.23 15.55 2.29
CA ILE A 196 -8.55 14.48 1.34
C ILE A 196 -10.04 14.50 0.92
N MET A 197 -10.88 15.16 1.70
CA MET A 197 -12.33 15.33 1.43
C MET A 197 -12.61 16.56 0.56
#